data_30424222b173efcb0ad207d8754a0a97
#
_entry.id   30424222b173efcb0ad207d8754a0a97
#
_cell.length_a   1.000
_cell.length_b   1.000
_cell.length_c   1.000
_cell.angle_alpha   90.00
_cell.angle_beta   90.00
_cell.angle_gamma   90.00
#
_symmetry.space_group_name_H-M   'P 1'
#
loop_
_entity.id
_entity.type
_entity.pdbx_description
1 polymer ?
#
loop_
_entity_poly.entity_id
_entity_poly.type
_entity_poly.pdbx_seq_one_letter_code
_entity_poly.pdbx_strand_id
1 'polypeptide(L)'
;NQGEIKSKKIIICSGISVDNFLSTSLKEKYRIFPFKGEYYYLRPSAKKYIKGLVYPVPNLKFPFLGVHLTKTIDGEVEAGPNAVLSLSRYGYNKTSFNLKDFFKIISWKGFWIFSLRFWKIGLFEMYRSMSKRQFTKSIQSLLPEIKESDLIRGKSGIRAQIMMSNGNLMDDFMIENDQNVYTVINAPSPAATSAFAISEQIINYIHKNES
;
A
#
# COMPACT_ATOMS: atom_id res chain seq x y z
N ASN A 1 17.50 7.67 27.07
CA ASN A 1 17.30 6.34 27.68
C ASN A 1 15.80 6.10 27.78
N GLN A 2 15.28 5.35 26.84
CA GLN A 2 13.94 4.79 26.93
C GLN A 2 14.08 3.55 27.83
N GLY A 3 13.43 3.54 29.00
CA GLY A 3 13.56 2.47 29.98
C GLY A 3 13.13 1.11 29.43
N GLU A 4 13.47 0.04 30.14
CA GLU A 4 13.03 -1.32 29.86
C GLU A 4 11.59 -1.51 30.35
N ILE A 5 10.74 -2.13 29.51
CA ILE A 5 9.39 -2.52 29.87
C ILE A 5 9.30 -4.04 29.82
N LYS A 6 8.90 -4.66 30.96
CA LYS A 6 8.64 -6.10 31.04
C LYS A 6 7.16 -6.36 30.81
N SER A 7 6.83 -7.28 29.89
CA SER A 7 5.46 -7.68 29.58
C SER A 7 5.35 -9.19 29.44
N LYS A 8 4.16 -9.74 29.67
CA LYS A 8 3.87 -11.16 29.44
C LYS A 8 3.73 -11.47 27.93
N LYS A 9 3.27 -10.50 27.15
CA LYS A 9 3.03 -10.64 25.70
C LYS A 9 3.43 -9.36 24.99
N ILE A 10 3.86 -9.48 23.75
CA ILE A 10 4.17 -8.38 22.85
C ILE A 10 3.36 -8.57 21.58
N ILE A 11 2.61 -7.52 21.17
CA ILE A 11 1.91 -7.48 19.89
C ILE A 11 2.61 -6.44 19.02
N ILE A 12 3.13 -6.87 17.87
CA ILE A 12 3.87 -6.02 16.94
C ILE A 12 2.97 -5.65 15.76
N CYS A 13 2.55 -4.39 15.69
CA CYS A 13 1.75 -3.80 14.61
C CYS A 13 2.55 -2.70 13.89
N SER A 14 3.76 -3.00 13.44
CA SER A 14 4.73 -2.01 12.95
C SER A 14 4.62 -1.69 11.45
N GLY A 15 3.61 -2.26 10.77
CA GLY A 15 3.30 -1.95 9.36
C GLY A 15 4.52 -2.09 8.46
N ILE A 16 4.92 -1.02 7.78
CA ILE A 16 6.04 -1.02 6.82
C ILE A 16 7.39 -1.41 7.44
N SER A 17 7.51 -1.42 8.75
CA SER A 17 8.74 -1.77 9.48
C SER A 17 8.70 -3.17 10.09
N VAL A 18 7.67 -3.97 9.81
CA VAL A 18 7.48 -5.30 10.43
C VAL A 18 8.63 -6.27 10.13
N ASP A 19 9.28 -6.15 8.99
CA ASP A 19 10.43 -6.99 8.62
C ASP A 19 11.63 -6.87 9.57
N ASN A 20 11.71 -5.82 10.39
CA ASN A 20 12.73 -5.71 11.43
C ASN A 20 12.50 -6.70 12.57
N PHE A 21 11.28 -7.17 12.76
CA PHE A 21 10.85 -8.03 13.86
C PHE A 21 10.61 -9.48 13.43
N LEU A 22 10.65 -9.77 12.13
CA LEU A 22 10.47 -11.13 11.63
C LEU A 22 11.66 -12.02 12.00
N SER A 23 11.37 -13.28 12.30
CA SER A 23 12.39 -14.34 12.43
C SER A 23 13.13 -14.56 11.10
N THR A 24 14.29 -15.20 11.15
CA THR A 24 15.08 -15.49 9.94
C THR A 24 14.29 -16.31 8.94
N SER A 25 13.56 -17.33 9.39
CA SER A 25 12.73 -18.19 8.53
C SER A 25 11.61 -17.43 7.82
N LEU A 26 11.01 -16.45 8.49
CA LEU A 26 9.98 -15.59 7.89
C LEU A 26 10.56 -14.60 6.88
N LYS A 27 11.77 -14.07 7.15
CA LYS A 27 12.51 -13.20 6.22
C LYS A 27 12.90 -13.89 4.92
N GLU A 28 13.03 -15.22 4.92
CA GLU A 28 13.27 -16.02 3.72
C GLU A 28 12.00 -16.25 2.89
N LYS A 29 10.82 -16.17 3.52
CA LYS A 29 9.53 -16.37 2.86
C LYS A 29 8.90 -15.08 2.37
N TYR A 30 9.07 -14.00 3.12
CA TYR A 30 8.34 -12.74 2.97
C TYR A 30 9.27 -11.54 2.94
N ARG A 31 8.96 -10.56 2.10
CA ARG A 31 9.64 -9.27 2.08
C ARG A 31 8.65 -8.14 1.83
N ILE A 32 8.86 -7.02 2.50
CA ILE A 32 8.05 -5.83 2.31
C ILE A 32 8.56 -5.03 1.13
N PHE A 33 7.62 -4.68 0.24
CA PHE A 33 7.82 -3.80 -0.88
C PHE A 33 7.01 -2.52 -0.68
N PRO A 34 7.64 -1.35 -0.68
CA PRO A 34 6.93 -0.09 -0.60
C PRO A 34 6.33 0.25 -1.96
N PHE A 35 5.01 0.33 -2.06
CA PHE A 35 4.31 0.87 -3.22
C PHE A 35 3.78 2.26 -2.91
N LYS A 36 4.19 3.23 -3.73
CA LYS A 36 3.74 4.61 -3.61
C LYS A 36 2.45 4.81 -4.39
N GLY A 37 1.45 5.36 -3.73
CA GLY A 37 0.22 5.86 -4.32
C GLY A 37 0.26 7.39 -4.39
N GLU A 38 0.16 7.94 -5.57
CA GLU A 38 0.12 9.38 -5.80
C GLU A 38 -1.32 9.80 -6.01
N TYR A 39 -1.68 10.98 -5.47
CA TYR A 39 -3.02 11.55 -5.53
C TYR A 39 -3.01 12.92 -6.20
N TYR A 40 -4.14 13.28 -6.77
CA TYR A 40 -4.48 14.63 -7.17
C TYR A 40 -5.75 15.07 -6.46
N TYR A 41 -5.87 16.36 -6.19
CA TYR A 41 -7.11 16.99 -5.74
C TYR A 41 -7.83 17.62 -6.91
N LEU A 42 -9.15 17.59 -6.90
CA LEU A 42 -9.95 18.35 -7.86
C LEU A 42 -10.06 19.81 -7.45
N ARG A 43 -9.94 20.73 -8.42
CA ARG A 43 -10.24 22.14 -8.19
C ARG A 43 -11.70 22.32 -7.76
N PRO A 44 -12.04 23.41 -7.04
CA PRO A 44 -13.40 23.68 -6.57
C PRO A 44 -14.46 23.62 -7.70
N SER A 45 -14.12 24.10 -8.90
CA SER A 45 -15.01 24.07 -10.08
C SER A 45 -15.41 22.66 -10.51
N ALA A 46 -14.56 21.67 -10.27
CA ALA A 46 -14.77 20.27 -10.69
C ALA A 46 -15.33 19.38 -9.56
N LYS A 47 -15.25 19.80 -8.29
CA LYS A 47 -15.76 19.02 -7.14
C LYS A 47 -17.26 18.74 -7.23
N LYS A 48 -18.03 19.61 -7.89
CA LYS A 48 -19.49 19.48 -8.09
C LYS A 48 -19.90 18.17 -8.78
N TYR A 49 -19.02 17.58 -9.57
CA TYR A 49 -19.30 16.34 -10.28
C TYR A 49 -19.28 15.10 -9.36
N ILE A 50 -18.64 15.21 -8.19
CA ILE A 50 -18.46 14.07 -7.29
C ILE A 50 -19.24 14.32 -6.00
N LYS A 51 -20.24 13.47 -5.74
CA LYS A 51 -21.08 13.54 -4.53
C LYS A 51 -20.65 12.51 -3.46
N GLY A 52 -19.90 11.49 -3.83
CA GLY A 52 -19.50 10.39 -2.94
C GLY A 52 -18.21 9.72 -3.40
N LEU A 53 -18.22 8.40 -3.45
CA LEU A 53 -17.09 7.56 -3.87
C LEU A 53 -17.36 7.01 -5.27
N VAL A 54 -16.38 7.09 -6.18
CA VAL A 54 -16.47 6.56 -7.55
C VAL A 54 -15.28 5.67 -7.81
N TYR A 55 -15.54 4.37 -7.95
CA TYR A 55 -14.52 3.34 -8.15
C TYR A 55 -14.68 2.65 -9.51
N PRO A 56 -13.59 2.28 -10.17
CA PRO A 56 -13.67 1.38 -11.32
C PRO A 56 -14.09 -0.02 -10.85
N VAL A 57 -14.68 -0.81 -11.72
CA VAL A 57 -14.88 -2.23 -11.47
C VAL A 57 -13.49 -2.89 -11.32
N PRO A 58 -13.22 -3.59 -10.21
CA PRO A 58 -11.93 -4.21 -9.99
C PRO A 58 -11.58 -5.24 -11.07
N ASN A 59 -10.38 -5.14 -11.62
CA ASN A 59 -9.85 -6.19 -12.47
C ASN A 59 -9.02 -7.15 -11.61
N LEU A 60 -9.55 -8.34 -11.35
CA LEU A 60 -8.94 -9.37 -10.51
C LEU A 60 -7.54 -9.85 -10.99
N LYS A 61 -7.18 -9.52 -12.24
CA LYS A 61 -5.83 -9.81 -12.75
C LYS A 61 -4.77 -8.81 -12.29
N PHE A 62 -5.19 -7.68 -11.70
CA PHE A 62 -4.27 -6.65 -11.23
C PHE A 62 -4.16 -6.66 -9.71
N PRO A 63 -2.94 -6.54 -9.17
CA PRO A 63 -2.72 -6.55 -7.73
C PRO A 63 -3.18 -5.26 -7.02
N PHE A 64 -3.58 -4.24 -7.78
CA PHE A 64 -3.99 -2.95 -7.23
C PHE A 64 -5.28 -2.46 -7.87
N LEU A 65 -6.10 -1.79 -7.07
CA LEU A 65 -7.27 -1.08 -7.56
C LEU A 65 -6.83 0.12 -8.43
N GLY A 66 -7.52 0.34 -9.53
CA GLY A 66 -7.29 1.48 -10.40
C GLY A 66 -7.58 2.83 -9.73
N VAL A 67 -7.19 3.92 -10.40
CA VAL A 67 -7.50 5.28 -9.95
C VAL A 67 -9.00 5.43 -9.72
N HIS A 68 -9.37 5.97 -8.58
CA HIS A 68 -10.74 6.23 -8.15
C HIS A 68 -10.88 7.65 -7.60
N LEU A 69 -12.11 8.09 -7.38
CA LEU A 69 -12.42 9.40 -6.86
C LEU A 69 -13.08 9.27 -5.51
N THR A 70 -12.58 10.01 -4.53
CA THR A 70 -13.05 9.96 -3.14
C THR A 70 -13.36 11.37 -2.65
N LYS A 71 -14.61 11.61 -2.25
CA LYS A 71 -14.95 12.81 -1.51
C LYS A 71 -14.59 12.62 -0.05
N THR A 72 -13.74 13.49 0.48
CA THR A 72 -13.32 13.47 1.89
C THR A 72 -14.38 14.13 2.78
N ILE A 73 -14.27 13.94 4.09
CA ILE A 73 -15.15 14.56 5.08
C ILE A 73 -15.04 16.09 5.07
N ASP A 74 -13.89 16.65 4.68
CA ASP A 74 -13.64 18.08 4.56
C ASP A 74 -14.19 18.68 3.26
N GLY A 75 -14.87 17.86 2.43
CA GLY A 75 -15.44 18.28 1.16
C GLY A 75 -14.44 18.39 0.01
N GLU A 76 -13.18 17.98 0.23
CA GLU A 76 -12.22 17.84 -0.85
C GLU A 76 -12.56 16.61 -1.71
N VAL A 77 -12.05 16.58 -2.94
CA VAL A 77 -12.15 15.38 -3.80
C VAL A 77 -10.75 14.96 -4.22
N GLU A 78 -10.39 13.77 -3.81
CA GLU A 78 -9.14 13.12 -4.17
C GLU A 78 -9.33 12.18 -5.36
N ALA A 79 -8.40 12.23 -6.30
CA ALA A 79 -8.30 11.33 -7.44
C ALA A 79 -7.01 10.52 -7.32
N GLY A 80 -7.10 9.23 -7.26
CA GLY A 80 -5.97 8.32 -7.06
C GLY A 80 -6.36 7.08 -6.28
N PRO A 81 -5.37 6.35 -5.74
CA PRO A 81 -3.95 6.44 -6.10
C PRO A 81 -3.60 5.64 -7.34
N ASN A 82 -2.45 5.92 -7.95
CA ASN A 82 -1.73 4.96 -8.77
C ASN A 82 -0.94 3.98 -7.86
N ALA A 83 -0.16 3.07 -8.45
CA ALA A 83 0.67 2.14 -7.69
C ALA A 83 2.04 1.99 -8.34
N VAL A 84 3.01 2.76 -7.86
CA VAL A 84 4.38 2.75 -8.35
C VAL A 84 5.31 2.19 -7.28
N LEU A 85 6.22 1.28 -7.65
CA LEU A 85 7.24 0.80 -6.73
C LEU A 85 8.09 1.98 -6.24
N SER A 86 8.20 2.14 -4.92
CA SER A 86 9.05 3.14 -4.31
C SER A 86 10.45 2.55 -4.04
N LEU A 87 11.50 3.30 -4.38
CA LEU A 87 12.88 2.92 -4.08
C LEU A 87 13.33 3.41 -2.69
N SER A 88 12.38 3.85 -1.89
CA SER A 88 12.58 4.21 -0.49
C SER A 88 11.34 3.87 0.31
N ARG A 89 11.52 3.23 1.47
CA ARG A 89 10.45 2.83 2.38
C ARG A 89 9.63 4.01 2.91
N TYR A 90 10.25 5.16 3.05
CA TYR A 90 9.62 6.41 3.50
C TYR A 90 9.67 7.49 2.41
N GLY A 91 9.67 7.06 1.16
CA GLY A 91 9.85 7.93 -0.01
C GLY A 91 8.55 8.55 -0.51
N TYR A 92 8.03 9.55 0.20
CA TYR A 92 6.81 10.26 -0.20
C TYR A 92 6.99 11.16 -1.43
N ASN A 93 8.21 11.55 -1.77
CA ASN A 93 8.53 12.36 -2.94
C ASN A 93 8.86 11.48 -4.16
N LYS A 94 8.73 12.04 -5.38
CA LYS A 94 9.04 11.32 -6.63
C LYS A 94 10.49 10.89 -6.74
N THR A 95 11.40 11.71 -6.22
CA THR A 95 12.85 11.53 -6.30
C THR A 95 13.43 10.81 -5.08
N SER A 96 12.60 10.39 -4.14
CA SER A 96 13.08 9.69 -2.94
C SER A 96 13.73 8.36 -3.31
N PHE A 97 15.00 8.23 -2.93
CA PHE A 97 15.80 7.04 -3.15
C PHE A 97 16.55 6.68 -1.88
N ASN A 98 16.59 5.40 -1.54
CA ASN A 98 17.37 4.86 -0.44
C ASN A 98 18.13 3.62 -0.92
N LEU A 99 19.44 3.67 -0.85
CA LEU A 99 20.31 2.61 -1.36
C LEU A 99 20.06 1.25 -0.66
N LYS A 100 19.83 1.26 0.66
CA LYS A 100 19.55 0.02 1.42
C LYS A 100 18.22 -0.60 1.00
N ASP A 101 17.18 0.22 0.82
CA ASP A 101 15.87 -0.26 0.37
C ASP A 101 15.93 -0.76 -1.06
N PHE A 102 16.67 -0.08 -1.93
CA PHE A 102 16.92 -0.52 -3.31
C PHE A 102 17.57 -1.91 -3.35
N PHE A 103 18.66 -2.12 -2.62
CA PHE A 103 19.32 -3.43 -2.57
C PHE A 103 18.43 -4.51 -1.95
N LYS A 104 17.61 -4.18 -0.95
CA LYS A 104 16.60 -5.10 -0.41
C LYS A 104 15.60 -5.53 -1.48
N ILE A 105 15.18 -4.63 -2.37
CA ILE A 105 14.24 -4.93 -3.45
C ILE A 105 14.88 -5.86 -4.48
N ILE A 106 16.03 -5.47 -5.06
CA ILE A 106 16.64 -6.21 -6.16
C ILE A 106 17.26 -7.54 -5.75
N SER A 107 17.63 -7.71 -4.47
CA SER A 107 18.15 -8.99 -3.95
C SER A 107 17.06 -10.04 -3.73
N TRP A 108 15.77 -9.69 -3.90
CA TRP A 108 14.67 -10.62 -3.67
C TRP A 108 14.28 -11.37 -4.94
N LYS A 109 14.33 -12.70 -4.89
CA LYS A 109 13.94 -13.56 -6.03
C LYS A 109 12.51 -13.27 -6.50
N GLY A 110 11.58 -13.12 -5.55
CA GLY A 110 10.17 -12.84 -5.85
C GLY A 110 9.97 -11.55 -6.64
N PHE A 111 10.82 -10.52 -6.43
CA PHE A 111 10.78 -9.28 -7.20
C PHE A 111 10.97 -9.51 -8.70
N TRP A 112 11.94 -10.33 -9.08
CA TRP A 112 12.20 -10.60 -10.49
C TRP A 112 11.07 -11.41 -11.13
N ILE A 113 10.53 -12.40 -10.42
CA ILE A 113 9.36 -13.17 -10.88
C ILE A 113 8.14 -12.27 -11.06
N PHE A 114 7.86 -11.42 -10.06
CA PHE A 114 6.78 -10.43 -10.13
C PHE A 114 6.98 -9.46 -11.29
N SER A 115 8.20 -8.91 -11.44
CA SER A 115 8.53 -7.95 -12.49
C SER A 115 8.38 -8.54 -13.87
N LEU A 116 8.83 -9.77 -14.10
CA LEU A 116 8.66 -10.47 -15.39
C LEU A 116 7.19 -10.73 -15.72
N ARG A 117 6.35 -10.98 -14.72
CA ARG A 117 4.91 -11.20 -14.90
C ARG A 117 4.16 -9.89 -15.19
N PHE A 118 4.53 -8.81 -14.53
CA PHE A 118 3.77 -7.53 -14.53
C PHE A 118 4.52 -6.33 -15.12
N TRP A 119 5.60 -6.55 -15.90
CA TRP A 119 6.45 -5.47 -16.42
C TRP A 119 5.69 -4.41 -17.24
N LYS A 120 4.71 -4.85 -18.08
CA LYS A 120 3.91 -3.92 -18.89
C LYS A 120 3.09 -2.98 -18.02
N ILE A 121 2.52 -3.52 -16.94
CA ILE A 121 1.73 -2.76 -15.97
C ILE A 121 2.65 -1.81 -15.20
N GLY A 122 3.80 -2.30 -14.72
CA GLY A 122 4.78 -1.49 -14.01
C GLY A 122 5.25 -0.29 -14.85
N LEU A 123 5.58 -0.50 -16.13
CA LEU A 123 5.94 0.58 -17.04
C LEU A 123 4.80 1.57 -17.27
N PHE A 124 3.57 1.07 -17.42
CA PHE A 124 2.40 1.95 -17.57
C PHE A 124 2.15 2.79 -16.31
N GLU A 125 2.28 2.19 -15.11
CA GLU A 125 2.16 2.92 -13.85
C GLU A 125 3.25 3.99 -13.69
N MET A 126 4.49 3.69 -14.06
CA MET A 126 5.58 4.66 -14.08
C MET A 126 5.28 5.81 -15.06
N TYR A 127 4.83 5.50 -16.27
CA TYR A 127 4.42 6.52 -17.25
C TYR A 127 3.27 7.38 -16.71
N ARG A 128 2.26 6.77 -16.11
CA ARG A 128 1.13 7.47 -15.48
C ARG A 128 1.59 8.39 -14.34
N SER A 129 2.56 7.96 -13.54
CA SER A 129 3.14 8.77 -12.47
C SER A 129 3.89 10.01 -13.00
N MET A 130 4.54 9.89 -14.16
CA MET A 130 5.30 10.99 -14.76
C MET A 130 4.41 11.95 -15.57
N SER A 131 3.29 11.48 -16.11
CA SER A 131 2.42 12.24 -17.00
C SER A 131 1.09 12.58 -16.36
N LYS A 132 0.89 13.86 -15.99
CA LYS A 132 -0.40 14.38 -15.52
C LYS A 132 -1.52 14.10 -16.54
N ARG A 133 -1.23 14.29 -17.82
CA ARG A 133 -2.18 14.01 -18.92
C ARG A 133 -2.63 12.54 -18.91
N GLN A 134 -1.70 11.60 -18.73
CA GLN A 134 -2.05 10.18 -18.69
C GLN A 134 -2.84 9.83 -17.42
N PHE A 135 -2.51 10.46 -16.30
CA PHE A 135 -3.28 10.31 -15.07
C PHE A 135 -4.73 10.83 -15.26
N THR A 136 -4.88 12.01 -15.92
CA THR A 136 -6.20 12.57 -16.26
C THR A 136 -7.02 11.60 -17.12
N LYS A 137 -6.42 10.96 -18.11
CA LYS A 137 -7.12 9.95 -18.93
C LYS A 137 -7.66 8.78 -18.11
N SER A 138 -6.92 8.37 -17.06
CA SER A 138 -7.41 7.33 -16.14
C SER A 138 -8.62 7.79 -15.34
N ILE A 139 -8.70 9.07 -14.97
CA ILE A 139 -9.88 9.64 -14.32
C ILE A 139 -11.03 9.77 -15.29
N GLN A 140 -10.76 10.19 -16.53
CA GLN A 140 -11.76 10.38 -17.57
C GLN A 140 -12.50 9.10 -17.95
N SER A 141 -11.94 7.92 -17.68
CA SER A 141 -12.68 6.66 -17.81
C SER A 141 -13.86 6.53 -16.84
N LEU A 142 -13.80 7.25 -15.69
CA LEU A 142 -14.86 7.30 -14.69
C LEU A 142 -15.69 8.58 -14.77
N LEU A 143 -15.06 9.68 -15.15
CA LEU A 143 -15.67 11.02 -15.22
C LEU A 143 -15.09 11.78 -16.41
N PRO A 144 -15.73 11.65 -17.61
CA PRO A 144 -15.22 12.22 -18.87
C PRO A 144 -15.06 13.75 -18.86
N GLU A 145 -15.83 14.46 -18.04
CA GLU A 145 -15.86 15.92 -17.94
C GLU A 145 -14.59 16.52 -17.33
N ILE A 146 -13.79 15.74 -16.62
CA ILE A 146 -12.56 16.21 -15.96
C ILE A 146 -11.50 16.58 -17.00
N LYS A 147 -10.94 17.78 -16.83
CA LYS A 147 -9.81 18.27 -17.62
C LYS A 147 -8.51 18.20 -16.81
N GLU A 148 -7.38 18.20 -17.50
CA GLU A 148 -6.06 18.22 -16.83
C GLU A 148 -5.87 19.46 -15.94
N SER A 149 -6.46 20.60 -16.35
CA SER A 149 -6.46 21.84 -15.56
C SER A 149 -7.21 21.72 -14.23
N ASP A 150 -8.14 20.77 -14.10
CA ASP A 150 -8.93 20.57 -12.87
C ASP A 150 -8.17 19.82 -11.78
N LEU A 151 -7.03 19.25 -12.11
CA LEU A 151 -6.21 18.47 -11.18
C LEU A 151 -5.13 19.34 -10.54
N ILE A 152 -5.06 19.29 -9.21
CA ILE A 152 -3.96 19.84 -8.40
C ILE A 152 -3.22 18.66 -7.80
N ARG A 153 -1.88 18.68 -7.86
CA ARG A 153 -1.07 17.61 -7.29
C ARG A 153 -1.28 17.50 -5.79
N GLY A 154 -1.63 16.31 -5.34
CA GLY A 154 -1.86 15.97 -3.94
C GLY A 154 -0.62 15.36 -3.27
N LYS A 155 -0.84 14.84 -2.07
CA LYS A 155 0.15 14.08 -1.30
C LYS A 155 0.31 12.67 -1.88
N SER A 156 1.37 11.98 -1.47
CA SER A 156 1.57 10.56 -1.76
C SER A 156 1.49 9.76 -0.48
N GLY A 157 1.00 8.53 -0.57
CA GLY A 157 1.05 7.54 0.49
C GLY A 157 1.97 6.37 0.13
N ILE A 158 2.55 5.71 1.12
CA ILE A 158 3.32 4.47 0.91
C ILE A 158 2.53 3.31 1.50
N ARG A 159 2.30 2.28 0.67
CA ARG A 159 1.70 1.01 1.07
C ARG A 159 2.80 0.00 1.36
N ALA A 160 2.72 -0.64 2.51
CA ALA A 160 3.53 -1.80 2.82
C ALA A 160 2.87 -3.02 2.15
N GLN A 161 3.46 -3.53 1.08
CA GLN A 161 2.97 -4.71 0.40
C GLN A 161 3.93 -5.88 0.63
N ILE A 162 3.42 -6.98 1.13
CA ILE A 162 4.23 -8.18 1.29
C ILE A 162 4.30 -8.94 -0.02
N MET A 163 5.51 -9.30 -0.42
CA MET A 163 5.79 -10.16 -1.56
C MET A 163 6.43 -11.45 -1.09
N MET A 164 5.86 -12.56 -1.52
CA MET A 164 6.39 -13.89 -1.28
C MET A 164 7.57 -14.21 -2.22
N SER A 165 8.38 -15.20 -1.87
CA SER A 165 9.53 -15.63 -2.67
C SER A 165 9.15 -16.14 -4.07
N ASN A 166 7.91 -16.57 -4.29
CA ASN A 166 7.35 -16.96 -5.59
C ASN A 166 6.82 -15.79 -6.43
N GLY A 167 6.97 -14.54 -5.94
CA GLY A 167 6.53 -13.33 -6.62
C GLY A 167 5.04 -13.00 -6.46
N ASN A 168 4.29 -13.75 -5.68
CA ASN A 168 2.92 -13.37 -5.37
C ASN A 168 2.88 -12.31 -4.28
N LEU A 169 1.93 -11.40 -4.39
CA LEU A 169 1.62 -10.46 -3.32
C LEU A 169 0.67 -11.12 -2.32
N MET A 170 0.82 -10.75 -1.06
CA MET A 170 -0.07 -11.22 0.00
C MET A 170 -1.25 -10.27 0.11
N ASP A 171 -2.45 -10.79 -0.08
CA ASP A 171 -3.68 -10.00 -0.12
C ASP A 171 -4.50 -10.13 1.17
N ASP A 172 -4.15 -11.09 2.04
CA ASP A 172 -4.90 -11.40 3.24
C ASP A 172 -4.18 -10.95 4.51
N PHE A 173 -4.94 -10.87 5.60
CA PHE A 173 -4.46 -10.58 6.93
C PHE A 173 -3.60 -11.75 7.45
N MET A 174 -2.45 -11.44 8.03
CA MET A 174 -1.53 -12.45 8.52
C MET A 174 -0.92 -12.06 9.86
N ILE A 175 -1.05 -12.97 10.82
CA ILE A 175 -0.37 -12.92 12.12
C ILE A 175 0.53 -14.13 12.25
N GLU A 176 1.73 -13.93 12.78
CA GLU A 176 2.63 -14.99 13.19
C GLU A 176 2.90 -14.90 14.69
N ASN A 177 3.04 -16.06 15.31
CA ASN A 177 3.35 -16.19 16.71
C ASN A 177 4.72 -16.85 16.89
N ASP A 178 5.58 -16.23 17.69
CA ASP A 178 6.82 -16.80 18.17
C ASP A 178 6.85 -16.66 19.70
N GLN A 179 6.51 -17.74 20.40
CA GLN A 179 6.32 -17.78 21.86
C GLN A 179 5.28 -16.74 22.32
N ASN A 180 5.71 -15.68 23.00
CA ASN A 180 4.86 -14.62 23.54
C ASN A 180 4.85 -13.36 22.64
N VAL A 181 5.42 -13.43 21.44
CA VAL A 181 5.49 -12.31 20.47
C VAL A 181 4.56 -12.59 19.30
N TYR A 182 3.51 -11.80 19.18
CA TYR A 182 2.53 -11.86 18.11
C TYR A 182 2.80 -10.76 17.12
N THR A 183 3.16 -11.10 15.89
CA THR A 183 3.54 -10.14 14.86
C THR A 183 2.48 -10.08 13.77
N VAL A 184 1.83 -8.93 13.60
CA VAL A 184 0.94 -8.67 12.47
C VAL A 184 1.81 -8.39 11.25
N ILE A 185 1.99 -9.42 10.41
CA ILE A 185 2.87 -9.35 9.24
C ILE A 185 2.21 -8.55 8.13
N ASN A 186 0.93 -8.85 7.85
CA ASN A 186 0.17 -8.16 6.81
C ASN A 186 -1.19 -7.71 7.33
N ALA A 187 -1.50 -6.45 7.06
CA ALA A 187 -2.83 -5.88 7.24
C ALA A 187 -3.15 -5.04 6.00
N PRO A 188 -3.80 -5.64 4.99
CA PRO A 188 -4.07 -4.97 3.72
C PRO A 188 -5.06 -3.81 3.91
N SER A 189 -5.04 -2.87 2.98
CA SER A 189 -6.03 -1.78 2.92
C SER A 189 -7.44 -2.38 2.75
N PRO A 190 -8.43 -1.94 3.52
CA PRO A 190 -8.54 -0.74 4.35
C PRO A 190 -8.26 -0.94 5.85
N ALA A 191 -7.05 -1.33 6.22
CA ALA A 191 -6.69 -1.70 7.59
C ALA A 191 -7.01 -0.63 8.65
N ALA A 192 -6.80 0.64 8.36
CA ALA A 192 -7.05 1.73 9.31
C ALA A 192 -8.54 1.84 9.69
N THR A 193 -9.45 1.77 8.72
CA THR A 193 -10.89 1.83 8.95
C THR A 193 -11.45 0.54 9.53
N SER A 194 -10.74 -0.58 9.36
CA SER A 194 -11.08 -1.90 9.90
C SER A 194 -10.33 -2.22 11.20
N ALA A 195 -9.67 -1.25 11.82
CA ALA A 195 -8.76 -1.48 12.95
C ALA A 195 -9.40 -2.21 14.13
N PHE A 196 -10.66 -1.91 14.46
CA PHE A 196 -11.39 -2.59 15.53
C PHE A 196 -11.64 -4.08 15.21
N ALA A 197 -12.10 -4.39 14.00
CA ALA A 197 -12.30 -5.78 13.58
C ALA A 197 -10.96 -6.55 13.50
N ILE A 198 -9.89 -5.91 13.06
CA ILE A 198 -8.54 -6.48 13.05
C ILE A 198 -8.07 -6.75 14.49
N SER A 199 -8.32 -5.84 15.43
CA SER A 199 -7.97 -6.01 16.84
C SER A 199 -8.69 -7.22 17.45
N GLU A 200 -9.97 -7.40 17.16
CA GLU A 200 -10.73 -8.57 17.59
C GLU A 200 -10.14 -9.88 17.03
N GLN A 201 -9.77 -9.89 15.76
CA GLN A 201 -9.08 -11.04 15.17
C GLN A 201 -7.73 -11.34 15.82
N ILE A 202 -6.95 -10.31 16.16
CA ILE A 202 -5.69 -10.49 16.88
C ILE A 202 -5.92 -11.12 18.25
N ILE A 203 -6.89 -10.63 18.99
CA ILE A 203 -7.24 -11.16 20.32
C ILE A 203 -7.69 -12.62 20.23
N ASN A 204 -8.57 -12.93 19.29
CA ASN A 204 -9.06 -14.29 19.06
C ASN A 204 -7.92 -15.24 18.65
N TYR A 205 -6.98 -14.78 17.82
CA TYR A 205 -5.79 -15.53 17.46
C TYR A 205 -4.90 -15.82 18.67
N ILE A 206 -4.70 -14.84 19.56
CA ILE A 206 -3.93 -15.00 20.80
C ILE A 206 -4.57 -16.06 21.70
N HIS A 207 -5.88 -15.94 21.96
CA HIS A 207 -6.61 -16.90 22.83
C HIS A 207 -6.55 -18.33 22.28
N LYS A 208 -6.70 -18.50 20.95
CA LYS A 208 -6.65 -19.82 20.31
C LYS A 208 -5.26 -20.50 20.44
N ASN A 209 -4.19 -19.72 20.52
CA ASN A 209 -2.82 -20.26 20.63
C ASN A 209 -2.34 -20.42 22.07
N GLU A 210 -3.18 -20.09 23.07
CA GLU A 210 -2.94 -20.30 24.50
C GLU A 210 -3.70 -21.52 25.07
N SER A 211 -4.61 -22.07 24.29
CA SER A 211 -5.37 -23.30 24.62
C SER A 211 -4.59 -24.54 24.20
#